data_9f442ee996dca124420a104b5084bb69
#
_entry.id   9f442ee996dca124420a104b5084bb69
#
_cell.length_a   1.000
_cell.length_b   1.000
_cell.length_c   1.000
_cell.angle_alpha   90.00
_cell.angle_beta   90.00
_cell.angle_gamma   90.00
#
_symmetry.space_group_name_H-M   'P 1'
#
loop_
_entity.id
_entity.type
_entity.pdbx_description
1 polymer ?
#
loop_
_entity_poly.entity_id
_entity_poly.type
_entity_poly.pdbx_seq_one_letter_code
_entity_poly.pdbx_strand_id
1 'polypeptide(L)'
;MKLIPNSILSMAIVVAPVICSTTRVQAAPAFDCLKAEHEIEDLICQNSELADKDRKLAAVYKQALSALSDVADGAAATRNLKAFQRGWVKGRNGCWKSLDKVRRTHHSYDMRIAELQARYFLIEAAPPVFYECENNPANEIVASFISTDLPSVRLERGDTVKIGLLVQTGSGSKYIADQGTSFWIKGDEAQVSWSEGNDFKCQVRKTE
;
A
#
# COMPACT_ATOMS: atom_id res chain seq x y z
N MET A 1 -29.99 -41.50 79.07
CA MET A 1 -29.37 -40.30 78.57
C MET A 1 -28.87 -40.56 77.15
N LYS A 2 -29.65 -40.23 76.09
CA LYS A 2 -29.31 -40.59 74.72
C LYS A 2 -28.76 -39.31 74.05
N LEU A 3 -27.53 -39.36 73.56
CA LEU A 3 -26.86 -38.34 72.82
C LEU A 3 -27.28 -38.45 71.34
N ILE A 4 -27.77 -37.34 70.78
CA ILE A 4 -28.13 -37.21 69.38
C ILE A 4 -26.92 -36.61 68.65
N PRO A 5 -26.44 -37.20 67.56
CA PRO A 5 -25.36 -36.60 66.78
C PRO A 5 -25.94 -35.52 65.82
N ASN A 6 -25.34 -34.32 65.87
CA ASN A 6 -25.59 -33.22 64.92
C ASN A 6 -24.92 -33.55 63.56
N SER A 7 -25.74 -33.76 62.54
CA SER A 7 -25.24 -33.84 61.15
C SER A 7 -25.12 -32.42 60.57
N ILE A 8 -23.90 -31.97 60.34
CA ILE A 8 -23.64 -30.73 59.62
C ILE A 8 -23.69 -31.03 58.12
N LEU A 9 -24.72 -30.52 57.46
CA LEU A 9 -24.89 -30.59 55.99
C LEU A 9 -24.02 -29.53 55.32
N SER A 10 -22.84 -29.92 54.78
CA SER A 10 -21.98 -29.03 53.99
C SER A 10 -22.58 -28.79 52.63
N MET A 11 -23.06 -27.59 52.39
CA MET A 11 -23.56 -27.15 51.10
C MET A 11 -22.37 -26.67 50.20
N ALA A 12 -21.95 -27.50 49.25
CA ALA A 12 -20.91 -27.16 48.31
C ALA A 12 -21.48 -26.18 47.27
N ILE A 13 -21.00 -24.92 47.28
CA ILE A 13 -21.31 -23.94 46.25
C ILE A 13 -20.46 -24.22 45.03
N VAL A 14 -21.04 -24.74 43.96
CA VAL A 14 -20.41 -24.91 42.65
C VAL A 14 -20.42 -23.55 41.94
N VAL A 15 -19.27 -22.86 41.94
CA VAL A 15 -19.06 -21.67 41.14
C VAL A 15 -18.71 -22.09 39.72
N ALA A 16 -19.66 -22.01 38.78
CA ALA A 16 -19.39 -22.24 37.38
C ALA A 16 -18.61 -21.04 36.78
N PRO A 17 -17.49 -21.24 36.09
CA PRO A 17 -16.79 -20.14 35.44
C PRO A 17 -17.64 -19.65 34.25
N VAL A 18 -18.03 -18.37 34.26
CA VAL A 18 -18.60 -17.69 33.11
C VAL A 18 -17.49 -17.45 32.09
N ILE A 19 -17.41 -18.31 31.08
CA ILE A 19 -16.49 -18.12 29.94
C ILE A 19 -17.08 -16.97 29.10
N CYS A 20 -16.59 -15.75 29.32
CA CYS A 20 -16.90 -14.61 28.50
C CYS A 20 -16.16 -14.78 27.17
N SER A 21 -16.81 -15.41 26.18
CA SER A 21 -16.30 -15.50 24.82
C SER A 21 -16.35 -14.10 24.20
N THR A 22 -15.20 -13.41 24.18
CA THR A 22 -15.05 -12.17 23.44
C THR A 22 -15.07 -12.49 21.94
N THR A 23 -16.24 -12.45 21.31
CA THR A 23 -16.35 -12.40 19.86
C THR A 23 -15.66 -11.12 19.40
N ARG A 24 -14.48 -11.25 18.78
CA ARG A 24 -13.86 -10.14 18.06
C ARG A 24 -14.79 -9.80 16.91
N VAL A 25 -15.52 -8.70 17.03
CA VAL A 25 -16.25 -8.13 15.89
C VAL A 25 -15.18 -7.76 14.85
N GLN A 26 -15.12 -8.53 13.77
CA GLN A 26 -14.24 -8.24 12.65
C GLN A 26 -14.70 -6.92 12.02
N ALA A 27 -13.81 -5.93 11.96
CA ALA A 27 -14.18 -4.65 11.41
C ALA A 27 -14.37 -4.78 9.88
N ALA A 28 -15.53 -4.33 9.38
CA ALA A 28 -15.88 -4.37 7.97
C ALA A 28 -14.92 -3.53 7.09
N PRO A 29 -14.80 -3.80 5.77
CA PRO A 29 -14.11 -2.92 4.84
C PRO A 29 -14.75 -1.53 4.75
N ALA A 30 -14.18 -0.62 4.00
CA ALA A 30 -14.68 0.74 3.83
C ALA A 30 -15.92 0.83 2.92
N PHE A 31 -16.27 -0.24 2.23
CA PHE A 31 -17.49 -0.34 1.44
C PHE A 31 -18.54 -1.24 2.11
N ASP A 32 -19.79 -1.11 1.68
CA ASP A 32 -20.93 -1.88 2.18
C ASP A 32 -20.92 -3.29 1.59
N CYS A 33 -20.67 -4.31 2.39
CA CYS A 33 -20.64 -5.71 1.99
C CYS A 33 -22.00 -6.24 1.47
N LEU A 34 -23.12 -5.61 1.84
CA LEU A 34 -24.43 -5.96 1.29
C LEU A 34 -24.59 -5.56 -0.18
N LYS A 35 -23.67 -4.73 -0.68
CA LYS A 35 -23.60 -4.27 -2.08
C LYS A 35 -22.45 -4.90 -2.85
N ALA A 36 -21.83 -5.95 -2.31
CA ALA A 36 -20.80 -6.68 -3.04
C ALA A 36 -21.43 -7.38 -4.26
N GLU A 37 -20.87 -7.10 -5.44
CA GLU A 37 -21.35 -7.65 -6.73
C GLU A 37 -20.30 -8.56 -7.38
N HIS A 38 -19.13 -8.68 -6.74
CA HIS A 38 -17.99 -9.42 -7.31
C HIS A 38 -17.33 -10.32 -6.26
N GLU A 39 -16.90 -11.52 -6.66
CA GLU A 39 -16.31 -12.52 -5.76
C GLU A 39 -15.08 -11.99 -4.97
N ILE A 40 -14.31 -11.03 -5.51
CA ILE A 40 -13.22 -10.38 -4.78
C ILE A 40 -13.75 -9.43 -3.71
N GLU A 41 -14.88 -8.80 -3.91
CA GLU A 41 -15.54 -7.99 -2.89
C GLU A 41 -16.07 -8.85 -1.75
N ASP A 42 -16.68 -9.99 -2.07
CA ASP A 42 -17.05 -11.00 -1.08
C ASP A 42 -15.84 -11.52 -0.31
N LEU A 43 -14.72 -11.80 -1.02
CA LEU A 43 -13.46 -12.22 -0.39
C LEU A 43 -12.93 -11.16 0.61
N ILE A 44 -12.98 -9.89 0.24
CA ILE A 44 -12.55 -8.79 1.12
C ILE A 44 -13.46 -8.70 2.35
N CYS A 45 -14.77 -8.90 2.19
CA CYS A 45 -15.73 -8.89 3.29
C CYS A 45 -15.52 -10.06 4.27
N GLN A 46 -15.06 -11.21 3.78
CA GLN A 46 -14.86 -12.43 4.57
C GLN A 46 -13.44 -12.54 5.18
N ASN A 47 -12.49 -11.72 4.73
CA ASN A 47 -11.09 -11.76 5.17
C ASN A 47 -10.73 -10.48 5.92
N SER A 48 -10.44 -10.61 7.24
CA SER A 48 -10.15 -9.46 8.11
C SER A 48 -8.94 -8.63 7.65
N GLU A 49 -7.88 -9.29 7.18
CA GLU A 49 -6.68 -8.61 6.74
C GLU A 49 -6.91 -7.81 5.45
N LEU A 50 -7.72 -8.35 4.53
CA LEU A 50 -8.13 -7.62 3.32
C LEU A 50 -9.06 -6.45 3.65
N ALA A 51 -9.98 -6.64 4.61
CA ALA A 51 -10.84 -5.56 5.09
C ALA A 51 -10.02 -4.44 5.74
N ASP A 52 -8.95 -4.78 6.51
CA ASP A 52 -8.02 -3.81 7.08
C ASP A 52 -7.28 -3.01 6.00
N LYS A 53 -6.81 -3.70 4.95
CA LYS A 53 -6.15 -3.04 3.81
C LYS A 53 -7.11 -2.15 3.03
N ASP A 54 -8.37 -2.55 2.88
CA ASP A 54 -9.38 -1.72 2.22
C ASP A 54 -9.64 -0.43 3.00
N ARG A 55 -9.78 -0.51 4.33
CA ARG A 55 -9.89 0.69 5.19
C ARG A 55 -8.65 1.57 5.12
N LYS A 56 -7.44 0.95 5.16
CA LYS A 56 -6.16 1.69 5.02
C LYS A 56 -6.12 2.43 3.68
N LEU A 57 -6.47 1.75 2.58
CA LEU A 57 -6.52 2.38 1.26
C LEU A 57 -7.53 3.52 1.20
N ALA A 58 -8.73 3.36 1.76
CA ALA A 58 -9.74 4.41 1.79
C ALA A 58 -9.25 5.66 2.54
N ALA A 59 -8.55 5.49 3.66
CA ALA A 59 -7.93 6.58 4.41
C ALA A 59 -6.83 7.29 3.60
N VAL A 60 -5.91 6.52 3.00
CA VAL A 60 -4.83 7.06 2.16
C VAL A 60 -5.38 7.77 0.92
N TYR A 61 -6.41 7.23 0.29
CA TYR A 61 -7.08 7.87 -0.84
C TYR A 61 -7.73 9.22 -0.46
N LYS A 62 -8.36 9.29 0.72
CA LYS A 62 -8.90 10.54 1.24
C LYS A 62 -7.80 11.58 1.48
N GLN A 63 -6.66 11.17 2.05
CA GLN A 63 -5.49 12.04 2.23
C GLN A 63 -4.96 12.55 0.87
N ALA A 64 -4.86 11.67 -0.13
CA ALA A 64 -4.44 12.05 -1.49
C ALA A 64 -5.39 13.08 -2.13
N LEU A 65 -6.70 12.93 -1.94
CA LEU A 65 -7.68 13.93 -2.40
C LEU A 65 -7.51 15.28 -1.67
N SER A 66 -7.23 15.24 -0.36
CA SER A 66 -6.98 16.46 0.43
C SER A 66 -5.70 17.18 -0.02
N ALA A 67 -4.62 16.43 -0.31
CA ALA A 67 -3.36 16.98 -0.79
C ALA A 67 -3.49 17.71 -2.15
N LEU A 68 -4.53 17.39 -2.92
CA LEU A 68 -4.81 18.02 -4.21
C LEU A 68 -5.72 19.26 -4.10
N SER A 69 -6.31 19.55 -2.94
CA SER A 69 -7.25 20.69 -2.79
C SER A 69 -6.56 22.03 -2.95
N ASP A 70 -5.29 22.12 -2.56
CA ASP A 70 -4.54 23.37 -2.42
C ASP A 70 -3.51 23.63 -3.53
N VAL A 71 -3.48 22.76 -4.58
CA VAL A 71 -2.55 22.94 -5.71
C VAL A 71 -3.24 23.61 -6.90
N ALA A 72 -2.46 24.35 -7.72
CA ALA A 72 -2.97 25.17 -8.81
C ALA A 72 -3.90 24.41 -9.79
N ASP A 73 -3.53 23.17 -10.18
CA ASP A 73 -4.33 22.32 -11.07
C ASP A 73 -5.11 21.23 -10.33
N GLY A 74 -5.41 21.46 -9.04
CA GLY A 74 -5.99 20.45 -8.14
C GLY A 74 -7.29 19.83 -8.64
N ALA A 75 -8.13 20.62 -9.33
CA ALA A 75 -9.39 20.12 -9.90
C ALA A 75 -9.16 19.07 -11.01
N ALA A 76 -8.18 19.28 -11.88
CA ALA A 76 -7.82 18.34 -12.95
C ALA A 76 -7.15 17.09 -12.35
N ALA A 77 -6.19 17.28 -11.45
CA ALA A 77 -5.51 16.20 -10.75
C ALA A 77 -6.49 15.33 -9.92
N THR A 78 -7.48 15.95 -9.26
CA THR A 78 -8.56 15.25 -8.54
C THR A 78 -9.41 14.39 -9.49
N ARG A 79 -9.80 14.92 -10.66
CA ARG A 79 -10.54 14.11 -11.66
C ARG A 79 -9.74 12.91 -12.13
N ASN A 80 -8.44 13.10 -12.37
CA ASN A 80 -7.53 12.04 -12.78
C ASN A 80 -7.39 10.98 -11.67
N LEU A 81 -7.14 11.40 -10.42
CA LEU A 81 -7.05 10.48 -9.28
C LEU A 81 -8.32 9.65 -9.13
N LYS A 82 -9.51 10.26 -9.24
CA LYS A 82 -10.80 9.55 -9.19
C LYS A 82 -10.95 8.56 -10.34
N ALA A 83 -10.50 8.90 -11.55
CA ALA A 83 -10.56 8.01 -12.71
C ALA A 83 -9.61 6.81 -12.51
N PHE A 84 -8.37 7.05 -12.08
CA PHE A 84 -7.42 5.98 -11.77
C PHE A 84 -7.89 5.08 -10.63
N GLN A 85 -8.53 5.63 -9.59
CA GLN A 85 -9.08 4.82 -8.51
C GLN A 85 -10.19 3.87 -9.00
N ARG A 86 -11.10 4.35 -9.85
CA ARG A 86 -12.10 3.48 -10.48
C ARG A 86 -11.47 2.38 -11.35
N GLY A 87 -10.42 2.74 -12.10
CA GLY A 87 -9.64 1.77 -12.89
C GLY A 87 -8.97 0.72 -12.00
N TRP A 88 -8.37 1.16 -10.89
CA TRP A 88 -7.75 0.26 -9.93
C TRP A 88 -8.76 -0.72 -9.31
N VAL A 89 -9.95 -0.27 -8.89
CA VAL A 89 -11.00 -1.15 -8.35
C VAL A 89 -11.34 -2.26 -9.35
N LYS A 90 -11.51 -1.91 -10.63
CA LYS A 90 -11.75 -2.90 -11.70
C LYS A 90 -10.56 -3.88 -11.85
N GLY A 91 -9.33 -3.37 -11.78
CA GLY A 91 -8.12 -4.19 -11.85
C GLY A 91 -7.96 -5.12 -10.65
N ARG A 92 -8.25 -4.63 -9.43
CA ARG A 92 -8.30 -5.44 -8.19
C ARG A 92 -9.31 -6.59 -8.34
N ASN A 93 -10.50 -6.30 -8.84
CA ASN A 93 -11.49 -7.33 -9.07
C ASN A 93 -10.98 -8.41 -10.06
N GLY A 94 -10.08 -8.06 -10.99
CA GLY A 94 -9.40 -9.03 -11.87
C GLY A 94 -8.54 -10.08 -11.15
N CYS A 95 -8.25 -9.92 -9.86
CA CYS A 95 -7.52 -10.90 -9.03
C CYS A 95 -8.23 -12.26 -8.95
N TRP A 96 -9.53 -12.36 -9.27
CA TRP A 96 -10.27 -13.61 -9.33
C TRP A 96 -9.64 -14.65 -10.28
N LYS A 97 -8.91 -14.18 -11.30
CA LYS A 97 -8.23 -15.03 -12.29
C LYS A 97 -6.98 -15.71 -11.74
N SER A 98 -6.50 -15.30 -10.55
CA SER A 98 -5.31 -15.87 -9.94
C SER A 98 -5.60 -17.19 -9.24
N LEU A 99 -4.65 -18.13 -9.29
CA LEU A 99 -4.70 -19.36 -8.49
C LEU A 99 -4.69 -19.07 -6.99
N ASP A 100 -4.02 -17.98 -6.56
CA ASP A 100 -4.00 -17.48 -5.19
C ASP A 100 -4.62 -16.09 -5.16
N LYS A 101 -5.94 -16.05 -5.09
CA LYS A 101 -6.74 -14.81 -5.09
C LYS A 101 -6.43 -13.95 -3.87
N VAL A 102 -6.26 -14.58 -2.69
CA VAL A 102 -6.00 -13.87 -1.43
C VAL A 102 -4.70 -13.11 -1.53
N ARG A 103 -3.59 -13.80 -1.81
CA ARG A 103 -2.27 -13.19 -1.92
C ARG A 103 -2.23 -12.12 -3.04
N ARG A 104 -2.86 -12.40 -4.18
CA ARG A 104 -2.91 -11.44 -5.30
C ARG A 104 -3.68 -10.17 -4.93
N THR A 105 -4.78 -10.30 -4.18
CA THR A 105 -5.57 -9.15 -3.71
C THR A 105 -4.79 -8.35 -2.67
N HIS A 106 -4.15 -9.00 -1.69
CA HIS A 106 -3.25 -8.32 -0.76
C HIS A 106 -2.19 -7.49 -1.49
N HIS A 107 -1.49 -8.10 -2.44
CA HIS A 107 -0.46 -7.41 -3.21
C HIS A 107 -1.01 -6.19 -3.99
N SER A 108 -2.21 -6.32 -4.57
CA SER A 108 -2.87 -5.21 -5.26
C SER A 108 -3.12 -4.01 -4.33
N TYR A 109 -3.56 -4.26 -3.09
CA TYR A 109 -3.73 -3.21 -2.09
C TYR A 109 -2.39 -2.58 -1.68
N ASP A 110 -1.37 -3.40 -1.42
CA ASP A 110 -0.04 -2.91 -1.01
C ASP A 110 0.58 -1.99 -2.06
N MET A 111 0.51 -2.39 -3.32
CA MET A 111 0.97 -1.57 -4.44
C MET A 111 0.21 -0.24 -4.51
N ARG A 112 -1.12 -0.25 -4.38
CA ARG A 112 -1.91 0.97 -4.50
C ARG A 112 -1.70 1.93 -3.34
N ILE A 113 -1.61 1.40 -2.12
CA ILE A 113 -1.33 2.21 -0.93
C ILE A 113 0.04 2.88 -1.07
N ALA A 114 1.10 2.11 -1.41
CA ALA A 114 2.45 2.64 -1.61
C ALA A 114 2.51 3.68 -2.74
N GLU A 115 1.83 3.42 -3.86
CA GLU A 115 1.74 4.36 -4.98
C GLU A 115 1.14 5.70 -4.55
N LEU A 116 0.01 5.69 -3.84
CA LEU A 116 -0.65 6.92 -3.40
C LEU A 116 0.21 7.68 -2.37
N GLN A 117 0.79 6.95 -1.40
CA GLN A 117 1.66 7.54 -0.39
C GLN A 117 2.87 8.22 -1.01
N ALA A 118 3.52 7.57 -1.98
CA ALA A 118 4.69 8.10 -2.64
C ALA A 118 4.36 9.26 -3.60
N ARG A 119 3.30 9.12 -4.39
CA ARG A 119 2.91 10.13 -5.39
C ARG A 119 2.56 11.47 -4.78
N TYR A 120 1.91 11.45 -3.63
CA TYR A 120 1.39 12.65 -2.96
C TYR A 120 2.15 13.01 -1.68
N PHE A 121 3.31 12.38 -1.40
CA PHE A 121 4.09 12.60 -0.19
C PHE A 121 3.25 12.56 1.09
N LEU A 122 2.38 11.52 1.22
CA LEU A 122 1.50 11.38 2.38
C LEU A 122 2.21 10.86 3.62
N ILE A 123 3.44 10.42 3.46
CA ILE A 123 4.38 10.06 4.52
C ILE A 123 5.73 10.70 4.21
N GLU A 124 6.58 10.81 5.22
CA GLU A 124 7.90 11.42 5.08
C GLU A 124 8.76 10.67 4.06
N ALA A 125 9.44 11.42 3.21
CA ALA A 125 10.42 10.92 2.26
C ALA A 125 11.84 11.22 2.76
N ALA A 126 12.80 10.37 2.40
CA ALA A 126 14.21 10.72 2.54
C ALA A 126 14.54 11.96 1.69
N PRO A 127 15.61 12.71 2.02
CA PRO A 127 16.08 13.80 1.16
C PRO A 127 16.23 13.33 -0.28
N PRO A 128 15.82 14.16 -1.26
CA PRO A 128 15.88 13.78 -2.67
C PRO A 128 17.33 13.58 -3.13
N VAL A 129 17.55 12.58 -3.97
CA VAL A 129 18.82 12.31 -4.63
C VAL A 129 18.70 12.75 -6.09
N PHE A 130 19.65 13.57 -6.53
CA PHE A 130 19.72 14.09 -7.88
C PHE A 130 20.65 13.22 -8.72
N TYR A 131 20.16 12.73 -9.83
CA TYR A 131 20.90 11.92 -10.78
C TYR A 131 21.05 12.68 -12.10
N GLU A 132 22.30 12.86 -12.53
CA GLU A 132 22.64 13.38 -13.85
C GLU A 132 22.74 12.20 -14.81
N CYS A 133 22.05 12.27 -15.95
CA CYS A 133 21.99 11.18 -16.90
C CYS A 133 22.78 11.49 -18.18
N GLU A 134 23.54 10.51 -18.68
CA GLU A 134 24.36 10.60 -19.90
C GLU A 134 25.36 11.76 -19.90
N ASN A 135 25.89 12.12 -18.74
CA ASN A 135 26.78 13.26 -18.54
C ASN A 135 26.18 14.59 -19.06
N ASN A 136 24.87 14.73 -19.02
CA ASN A 136 24.16 15.93 -19.44
C ASN A 136 23.40 16.52 -18.25
N PRO A 137 23.80 17.65 -17.67
CA PRO A 137 23.14 18.28 -16.52
C PRO A 137 21.66 18.66 -16.79
N ALA A 138 21.28 18.86 -18.05
CA ALA A 138 19.89 19.09 -18.41
C ALA A 138 19.02 17.83 -18.42
N ASN A 139 19.64 16.65 -18.39
CA ASN A 139 18.96 15.35 -18.30
C ASN A 139 19.06 14.83 -16.87
N GLU A 140 18.21 15.35 -16.00
CA GLU A 140 18.19 15.04 -14.57
C GLU A 140 17.00 14.16 -14.21
N ILE A 141 17.21 13.24 -13.25
CA ILE A 141 16.17 12.55 -12.52
C ILE A 141 16.31 12.90 -11.03
N VAL A 142 15.23 13.39 -10.43
CA VAL A 142 15.13 13.55 -8.98
C VAL A 142 14.44 12.32 -8.40
N ALA A 143 15.13 11.63 -7.50
CA ALA A 143 14.62 10.41 -6.86
C ALA A 143 14.36 10.66 -5.37
N SER A 144 13.11 10.60 -4.96
CA SER A 144 12.69 10.64 -3.56
C SER A 144 12.32 9.24 -3.11
N PHE A 145 13.04 8.71 -2.11
CA PHE A 145 12.79 7.37 -1.56
C PHE A 145 11.82 7.46 -0.39
N ILE A 146 10.79 6.62 -0.40
CA ILE A 146 9.72 6.64 0.59
C ILE A 146 9.62 5.26 1.27
N SER A 147 9.66 5.24 2.61
CA SER A 147 9.58 4.03 3.43
C SER A 147 8.12 3.57 3.60
N THR A 148 7.45 3.29 2.48
CA THR A 148 6.14 2.65 2.47
C THR A 148 6.25 1.17 2.88
N ASP A 149 5.14 0.50 3.23
CA ASP A 149 5.15 -0.94 3.54
C ASP A 149 5.77 -1.77 2.38
N LEU A 150 5.50 -1.37 1.14
CA LEU A 150 6.21 -1.82 -0.06
C LEU A 150 7.13 -0.68 -0.50
N PRO A 151 8.46 -0.70 -0.19
CA PRO A 151 9.34 0.42 -0.41
C PRO A 151 9.24 0.98 -1.82
N SER A 152 9.19 2.30 -1.92
CA SER A 152 8.91 3.00 -3.17
C SER A 152 9.88 4.15 -3.43
N VAL A 153 9.95 4.55 -4.69
CA VAL A 153 10.66 5.75 -5.14
C VAL A 153 9.73 6.59 -6.01
N ARG A 154 9.72 7.88 -5.77
CA ARG A 154 9.10 8.86 -6.66
C ARG A 154 10.21 9.44 -7.54
N LEU A 155 10.07 9.23 -8.84
CA LEU A 155 10.99 9.70 -9.86
C LEU A 155 10.38 10.86 -10.62
N GLU A 156 11.12 11.97 -10.69
CA GLU A 156 10.73 13.16 -11.42
C GLU A 156 11.74 13.41 -12.53
N ARG A 157 11.25 13.56 -13.76
CA ARG A 157 12.05 13.91 -14.94
C ARG A 157 11.26 14.89 -15.81
N GLY A 158 11.68 16.15 -15.84
CA GLY A 158 10.86 17.22 -16.40
C GLY A 158 9.49 17.25 -15.70
N ASP A 159 8.41 17.32 -16.48
CA ASP A 159 7.03 17.36 -15.97
C ASP A 159 6.46 15.97 -15.65
N THR A 160 7.25 14.92 -15.80
CA THR A 160 6.78 13.53 -15.63
C THR A 160 7.14 13.00 -14.26
N VAL A 161 6.14 12.47 -13.55
CA VAL A 161 6.28 11.79 -12.26
C VAL A 161 5.92 10.32 -12.41
N LYS A 162 6.86 9.43 -12.03
CA LYS A 162 6.64 7.98 -11.98
C LYS A 162 6.88 7.45 -10.57
N ILE A 163 6.10 6.46 -10.16
CA ILE A 163 6.27 5.79 -8.87
C ILE A 163 6.78 4.38 -9.12
N GLY A 164 8.01 4.12 -8.70
CA GLY A 164 8.61 2.81 -8.73
C GLY A 164 8.43 2.08 -7.40
N LEU A 165 8.12 0.79 -7.46
CA LEU A 165 8.05 -0.10 -6.32
C LEU A 165 9.23 -1.03 -6.32
N LEU A 166 9.85 -1.24 -5.14
CA LEU A 166 11.03 -2.08 -4.99
C LEU A 166 10.71 -3.54 -5.35
N VAL A 167 11.57 -4.13 -6.16
CA VAL A 167 11.51 -5.55 -6.50
C VAL A 167 12.80 -6.25 -6.07
N GLN A 168 12.72 -7.55 -5.83
CA GLN A 168 13.91 -8.35 -5.52
C GLN A 168 14.83 -8.45 -6.75
N THR A 169 16.13 -8.31 -6.49
CA THR A 169 17.20 -8.42 -7.49
C THR A 169 18.42 -9.07 -6.85
N GLY A 170 19.31 -9.61 -7.67
CA GLY A 170 20.55 -10.23 -7.19
C GLY A 170 21.57 -9.24 -6.64
N SER A 171 21.48 -7.95 -6.98
CA SER A 171 22.38 -6.89 -6.48
C SER A 171 21.77 -5.52 -6.68
N GLY A 172 22.07 -4.59 -5.78
CA GLY A 172 21.52 -3.23 -5.79
C GLY A 172 20.02 -3.17 -5.51
N SER A 173 19.41 -2.02 -5.75
CA SER A 173 17.98 -1.77 -5.55
C SER A 173 17.31 -1.46 -6.88
N LYS A 174 16.33 -2.28 -7.27
CA LYS A 174 15.58 -2.08 -8.52
C LYS A 174 14.13 -1.73 -8.23
N TYR A 175 13.68 -0.64 -8.80
CA TYR A 175 12.31 -0.16 -8.73
C TYR A 175 11.66 -0.30 -10.11
N ILE A 176 10.44 -0.82 -10.12
CA ILE A 176 9.63 -0.95 -11.34
C ILE A 176 8.43 -0.02 -11.23
N ALA A 177 8.24 0.80 -12.25
CA ALA A 177 7.09 1.67 -12.42
C ALA A 177 6.26 1.23 -13.63
N ASP A 178 5.21 1.98 -13.92
CA ASP A 178 4.34 1.77 -15.07
C ASP A 178 5.07 1.96 -16.42
N GLN A 179 4.44 1.49 -17.50
CA GLN A 179 4.90 1.64 -18.89
C GLN A 179 6.35 1.15 -19.13
N GLY A 180 6.75 0.04 -18.49
CA GLY A 180 8.08 -0.55 -18.68
C GLY A 180 9.22 0.23 -18.05
N THR A 181 8.91 1.23 -17.20
CA THR A 181 9.94 2.02 -16.51
C THR A 181 10.61 1.19 -15.43
N SER A 182 11.94 1.20 -15.42
CA SER A 182 12.73 0.66 -14.33
C SER A 182 13.85 1.63 -13.92
N PHE A 183 14.14 1.64 -12.62
CA PHE A 183 15.22 2.42 -12.02
C PHE A 183 16.04 1.48 -11.14
N TRP A 184 17.25 1.14 -11.59
CA TRP A 184 18.10 0.15 -10.96
C TRP A 184 19.39 0.77 -10.46
N ILE A 185 19.53 0.89 -9.15
CA ILE A 185 20.63 1.56 -8.46
C ILE A 185 21.70 0.54 -8.06
N LYS A 186 22.97 0.88 -8.30
CA LYS A 186 24.15 0.17 -7.84
C LYS A 186 25.21 1.18 -7.40
N GLY A 187 25.34 1.40 -6.08
CA GLY A 187 26.18 2.48 -5.55
C GLY A 187 25.65 3.84 -6.02
N ASP A 188 26.53 4.66 -6.58
CA ASP A 188 26.20 6.00 -7.08
C ASP A 188 25.65 5.98 -8.51
N GLU A 189 25.54 4.81 -9.15
CA GLU A 189 25.06 4.68 -10.51
C GLU A 189 23.61 4.17 -10.53
N ALA A 190 22.83 4.60 -11.52
CA ALA A 190 21.54 4.06 -11.85
C ALA A 190 21.44 3.69 -13.33
N GLN A 191 20.92 2.49 -13.60
CA GLN A 191 20.48 2.10 -14.94
C GLN A 191 18.98 2.37 -15.04
N VAL A 192 18.57 3.12 -16.03
CA VAL A 192 17.20 3.59 -16.20
C VAL A 192 16.64 3.10 -17.52
N SER A 193 15.46 2.48 -17.47
CA SER A 193 14.56 2.36 -18.61
C SER A 193 13.40 3.30 -18.37
N TRP A 194 13.24 4.37 -19.14
CA TRP A 194 12.24 5.39 -18.81
C TRP A 194 10.86 5.12 -19.42
N SER A 195 10.79 4.46 -20.52
CA SER A 195 9.63 3.91 -21.24
C SER A 195 10.13 3.28 -22.51
N GLU A 196 9.48 2.24 -22.99
CA GLU A 196 9.68 1.53 -24.26
C GLU A 196 11.01 1.81 -25.01
N GLY A 197 12.11 1.14 -24.53
CA GLY A 197 13.39 1.12 -25.27
C GLY A 197 14.28 2.35 -25.11
N ASN A 198 13.94 3.28 -24.23
CA ASN A 198 14.79 4.42 -23.91
C ASN A 198 15.63 4.13 -22.66
N ASP A 199 16.69 3.35 -22.83
CA ASP A 199 17.63 2.95 -21.79
C ASP A 199 18.83 3.88 -21.73
N PHE A 200 19.16 4.37 -20.53
CA PHE A 200 20.30 5.24 -20.29
C PHE A 200 20.89 5.06 -18.89
N LYS A 201 22.06 5.63 -18.65
CA LYS A 201 22.75 5.59 -17.35
C LYS A 201 22.77 6.96 -16.72
N CYS A 202 22.64 6.96 -15.39
CA CYS A 202 22.72 8.16 -14.58
C CYS A 202 23.73 7.95 -13.44
N GLN A 203 24.27 9.04 -12.95
CA GLN A 203 25.13 9.07 -11.76
C GLN A 203 24.58 10.09 -10.76
N VAL A 204 24.77 9.80 -9.47
CA VAL A 204 24.44 10.77 -8.42
C VAL A 204 25.25 12.04 -8.63
N ARG A 205 24.56 13.17 -8.70
CA ARG A 205 25.21 14.47 -8.76
C ARG A 205 25.90 14.76 -7.43
N LYS A 206 27.23 14.89 -7.45
CA LYS A 206 28.00 15.30 -6.28
C LYS A 206 27.77 16.80 -6.06
N THR A 207 27.27 17.16 -4.88
CA THR A 207 27.29 18.56 -4.43
C THR A 207 28.71 18.89 -4.04
N GLU A 208 29.30 19.91 -4.67
CA GLU A 208 30.58 20.51 -4.25
C GLU A 208 30.44 21.19 -2.88
#